data_4f88e108fe17d1feb31302d4a3886e4d
#
_entry.id   4f88e108fe17d1feb31302d4a3886e4d
#
_cell.length_a   1.000
_cell.length_b   1.000
_cell.length_c   1.000
_cell.angle_alpha   90.00
_cell.angle_beta   90.00
_cell.angle_gamma   90.00
#
_symmetry.space_group_name_H-M   'P 1'
#
loop_
_entity.id
_entity.type
_entity.pdbx_description
1 polymer ?
#
loop_
_entity_poly.entity_id
_entity_poly.type
_entity_poly.pdbx_seq_one_letter_code
_entity_poly.pdbx_strand_id
1 'polypeptide(L)'
;ALQALADLKAAGLLVIPITGRPIGWCEPFMAGPAGATWPVDAMVAENGAVAFTRGAGAQPPLVKRYQQDTAIRSANQARMREIAAMVAAEVPGVNLSRDSVGRETDLAFDYAEFDQHPPETVQQVLALLQREGMQTTVSSIHIHGCFGDFNKWQGANWIVRELLGRDLAQELDRWVFVGDSGNDQAMFQHFTHSVGVANIARFVPQLTHLPWYVTQGERGAGFAEVAMAI
;
A
#
# COMPACT_ATOMS: atom_id res chain seq x y z
N ALA A 1 18.17 0.39 -0.03
CA ALA A 1 16.90 1.01 -0.42
C ALA A 1 16.91 2.54 -0.27
N LEU A 2 17.27 3.10 0.91
CA LEU A 2 17.23 4.55 1.12
C LEU A 2 18.17 5.30 0.17
N GLN A 3 19.40 4.83 -0.02
CA GLN A 3 20.33 5.38 -1.02
C GLN A 3 19.73 5.30 -2.43
N ALA A 4 19.12 4.18 -2.80
CA ALA A 4 18.48 4.01 -4.10
C ALA A 4 17.35 5.03 -4.34
N LEU A 5 16.54 5.36 -3.32
CA LEU A 5 15.55 6.44 -3.42
C LEU A 5 16.23 7.81 -3.67
N ALA A 6 17.35 8.09 -2.99
CA ALA A 6 18.09 9.32 -3.19
C ALA A 6 18.69 9.41 -4.60
N ASP A 7 19.23 8.32 -5.11
CA ASP A 7 19.81 8.24 -6.45
C ASP A 7 18.75 8.47 -7.54
N LEU A 8 17.58 7.85 -7.42
CA LEU A 8 16.43 8.09 -8.32
C LEU A 8 16.01 9.56 -8.31
N LYS A 9 15.94 10.17 -7.12
CA LYS A 9 15.60 11.61 -7.00
C LYS A 9 16.69 12.50 -7.61
N ALA A 10 17.97 12.18 -7.42
CA ALA A 10 19.08 12.89 -8.02
C ALA A 10 19.08 12.80 -9.56
N ALA A 11 18.60 11.68 -10.10
CA ALA A 11 18.37 11.49 -11.54
C ALA A 11 17.11 12.23 -12.07
N GLY A 12 16.38 12.95 -11.21
CA GLY A 12 15.18 13.72 -11.59
C GLY A 12 13.91 12.90 -11.72
N LEU A 13 13.92 11.65 -11.27
CA LEU A 13 12.75 10.78 -11.33
C LEU A 13 11.75 11.09 -10.23
N LEU A 14 10.46 10.90 -10.54
CA LEU A 14 9.39 10.92 -9.56
C LEU A 14 9.34 9.58 -8.82
N VAL A 15 9.21 9.64 -7.49
CA VAL A 15 9.16 8.46 -6.63
C VAL A 15 7.95 8.54 -5.73
N ILE A 16 7.05 7.57 -5.86
CA ILE A 16 5.77 7.52 -5.12
C ILE A 16 5.61 6.11 -4.52
N PRO A 17 6.00 5.88 -3.25
CA PRO A 17 5.68 4.65 -2.56
C PRO A 17 4.18 4.46 -2.39
N ILE A 18 3.71 3.22 -2.61
CA ILE A 18 2.32 2.80 -2.39
C ILE A 18 2.33 1.59 -1.46
N THR A 19 1.62 1.68 -0.34
CA THR A 19 1.68 0.67 0.71
C THR A 19 0.32 0.36 1.31
N GLY A 20 0.16 -0.85 1.87
CA GLY A 20 -0.96 -1.21 2.75
C GLY A 20 -0.76 -0.76 4.21
N ARG A 21 0.40 -0.16 4.56
CA ARG A 21 0.62 0.41 5.90
C ARG A 21 -0.28 1.62 6.13
N PRO A 22 -0.64 1.89 7.39
CA PRO A 22 -1.49 3.02 7.74
C PRO A 22 -0.79 4.37 7.64
N ILE A 23 -1.58 5.41 7.60
CA ILE A 23 -1.12 6.80 7.65
C ILE A 23 -0.13 7.03 8.79
N GLY A 24 -0.48 6.63 10.02
CA GLY A 24 0.34 6.86 11.20
C GLY A 24 1.73 6.19 11.12
N TRP A 25 1.85 5.07 10.40
CA TRP A 25 3.15 4.44 10.14
C TRP A 25 3.95 5.21 9.08
N CYS A 26 3.27 5.78 8.08
CA CYS A 26 3.91 6.47 6.95
C CYS A 26 4.38 7.89 7.29
N GLU A 27 3.68 8.60 8.17
CA GLU A 27 3.96 10.01 8.50
C GLU A 27 5.42 10.32 8.86
N PRO A 28 6.11 9.53 9.71
CA PRO A 28 7.51 9.80 10.06
C PRO A 28 8.47 9.81 8.86
N PHE A 29 8.18 9.04 7.82
CA PHE A 29 9.01 9.00 6.61
C PHE A 29 8.79 10.20 5.68
N MET A 30 7.70 10.93 5.89
CA MET A 30 7.40 12.14 5.13
C MET A 30 7.70 13.43 5.88
N ALA A 31 7.52 13.45 7.21
CA ALA A 31 7.64 14.63 8.06
C ALA A 31 8.56 14.45 9.27
N GLY A 32 9.37 13.43 9.31
CA GLY A 32 10.33 13.17 10.38
C GLY A 32 11.50 14.17 10.39
N PRO A 33 12.40 14.03 11.36
CA PRO A 33 13.62 14.85 11.44
C PRO A 33 14.46 14.75 10.16
N ALA A 34 15.23 15.78 9.89
CA ALA A 34 16.16 15.79 8.76
C ALA A 34 17.06 14.54 8.78
N GLY A 35 17.13 13.83 7.65
CA GLY A 35 17.87 12.56 7.50
C GLY A 35 17.07 11.29 7.83
N ALA A 36 15.90 11.41 8.46
CA ALA A 36 14.97 10.28 8.66
C ALA A 36 13.87 10.22 7.61
N THR A 37 13.64 11.31 6.88
CA THR A 37 12.62 11.38 5.83
C THR A 37 13.10 10.72 4.54
N TRP A 38 12.17 10.06 3.86
CA TRP A 38 12.44 9.50 2.54
C TRP A 38 12.39 10.60 1.47
N PRO A 39 13.31 10.57 0.50
CA PRO A 39 13.32 11.52 -0.62
C PRO A 39 12.28 11.07 -1.68
N VAL A 40 11.01 11.27 -1.39
CA VAL A 40 9.88 10.89 -2.25
C VAL A 40 8.96 12.07 -2.51
N ASP A 41 8.20 12.03 -3.60
CA ASP A 41 7.31 13.13 -4.03
C ASP A 41 5.96 13.09 -3.33
N ALA A 42 5.46 11.89 -3.11
CA ALA A 42 4.26 11.58 -2.35
C ALA A 42 4.39 10.20 -1.72
N MET A 43 3.46 9.84 -0.84
CA MET A 43 3.30 8.47 -0.35
C MET A 43 1.81 8.14 -0.31
N VAL A 44 1.44 7.00 -0.85
CA VAL A 44 0.07 6.48 -0.83
C VAL A 44 -0.01 5.36 0.20
N ALA A 45 -0.95 5.47 1.11
CA ALA A 45 -1.17 4.56 2.23
C ALA A 45 -2.50 3.83 2.12
N GLU A 46 -2.70 2.83 2.99
CA GLU A 46 -3.94 2.07 3.13
C GLU A 46 -4.47 1.57 1.77
N ASN A 47 -3.56 0.91 1.01
CA ASN A 47 -3.83 0.31 -0.30
C ASN A 47 -4.42 1.28 -1.36
N GLY A 48 -4.19 2.59 -1.21
CA GLY A 48 -4.65 3.55 -2.22
C GLY A 48 -5.66 4.58 -1.72
N ALA A 49 -6.24 4.41 -0.54
CA ALA A 49 -7.36 5.24 -0.08
C ALA A 49 -6.94 6.67 0.33
N VAL A 50 -5.70 6.85 0.72
CA VAL A 50 -5.17 8.11 1.25
C VAL A 50 -3.74 8.33 0.78
N ALA A 51 -3.36 9.60 0.63
CA ALA A 51 -2.01 9.99 0.26
C ALA A 51 -1.50 11.18 1.05
N PHE A 52 -0.18 11.26 1.13
CA PHE A 52 0.51 12.44 1.66
C PHE A 52 1.32 13.12 0.57
N THR A 53 1.35 14.43 0.67
CA THR A 53 2.29 15.28 -0.07
C THR A 53 2.91 16.29 0.89
N ARG A 54 4.06 16.86 0.51
CA ARG A 54 4.60 18.01 1.24
C ARG A 54 3.97 19.28 0.70
N GLY A 55 3.54 20.18 1.59
CA GLY A 55 3.12 21.52 1.23
C GLY A 55 4.29 22.38 0.75
N ALA A 56 4.05 23.68 0.53
CA ALA A 56 5.08 24.64 0.17
C ALA A 56 5.79 25.21 1.42
N GLY A 57 7.04 25.64 1.26
CA GLY A 57 7.81 26.33 2.30
C GLY A 57 9.07 25.60 2.75
N ALA A 58 9.87 26.25 3.61
CA ALA A 58 11.13 25.71 4.12
C ALA A 58 10.94 24.52 5.09
N GLN A 59 9.79 24.45 5.76
CA GLN A 59 9.35 23.32 6.59
C GLN A 59 7.90 22.97 6.18
N PRO A 60 7.73 22.32 5.04
CA PRO A 60 6.41 22.11 4.48
C PRO A 60 5.57 21.17 5.38
N PRO A 61 4.34 21.57 5.73
CA PRO A 61 3.43 20.67 6.44
C PRO A 61 3.08 19.48 5.56
N LEU A 62 2.78 18.33 6.17
CA LEU A 62 2.14 17.24 5.46
C LEU A 62 0.72 17.61 5.08
N VAL A 63 0.38 17.37 3.84
CA VAL A 63 -0.97 17.53 3.30
C VAL A 63 -1.53 16.14 3.07
N LYS A 64 -2.54 15.76 3.86
CA LYS A 64 -3.30 14.52 3.66
C LYS A 64 -4.37 14.74 2.59
N ARG A 65 -4.47 13.80 1.68
CA ARG A 65 -5.49 13.76 0.63
C ARG A 65 -6.23 12.43 0.71
N TYR A 66 -7.54 12.46 0.56
CA TYR A 66 -8.40 11.28 0.66
C TYR A 66 -9.23 11.15 -0.61
N GLN A 67 -9.46 9.92 -1.07
CA GLN A 67 -10.39 9.67 -2.17
C GLN A 67 -11.85 9.84 -1.76
N GLN A 68 -12.18 9.59 -0.48
CA GLN A 68 -13.52 9.80 0.07
C GLN A 68 -13.58 11.06 0.92
N ASP A 69 -14.74 11.70 0.95
CA ASP A 69 -15.01 12.84 1.82
C ASP A 69 -15.08 12.45 3.31
N THR A 70 -15.10 13.45 4.18
CA THR A 70 -15.07 13.25 5.64
C THR A 70 -16.33 12.55 6.17
N ALA A 71 -17.51 12.82 5.59
CA ALA A 71 -18.76 12.22 6.07
C ALA A 71 -18.78 10.71 5.78
N ILE A 72 -18.38 10.32 4.55
CA ILE A 72 -18.26 8.92 4.14
C ILE A 72 -17.23 8.20 5.02
N ARG A 73 -16.03 8.79 5.22
CA ARG A 73 -14.99 8.18 6.06
C ARG A 73 -15.47 7.97 7.50
N SER A 74 -16.15 8.96 8.07
CA SER A 74 -16.68 8.85 9.45
C SER A 74 -17.70 7.73 9.59
N ALA A 75 -18.63 7.60 8.63
CA ALA A 75 -19.59 6.51 8.59
C ALA A 75 -18.92 5.14 8.45
N ASN A 76 -17.95 5.04 7.52
CA ASN A 76 -17.17 3.83 7.30
C ASN A 76 -16.39 3.42 8.55
N GLN A 77 -15.75 4.37 9.25
CA GLN A 77 -15.03 4.09 10.49
C GLN A 77 -15.94 3.55 11.60
N ALA A 78 -17.16 4.07 11.72
CA ALA A 78 -18.13 3.54 12.67
C ALA A 78 -18.47 2.07 12.35
N ARG A 79 -18.76 1.78 11.08
CA ARG A 79 -19.07 0.43 10.61
C ARG A 79 -17.88 -0.52 10.75
N MET A 80 -16.67 -0.08 10.44
CA MET A 80 -15.44 -0.87 10.58
C MET A 80 -15.20 -1.30 12.04
N ARG A 81 -15.49 -0.45 13.03
CA ARG A 81 -15.39 -0.85 14.45
C ARG A 81 -16.35 -1.98 14.81
N GLU A 82 -17.57 -1.97 14.29
CA GLU A 82 -18.54 -3.06 14.49
C GLU A 82 -18.04 -4.36 13.87
N ILE A 83 -17.53 -4.28 12.62
CA ILE A 83 -17.00 -5.44 11.90
C ILE A 83 -15.76 -6.01 12.59
N ALA A 84 -14.88 -5.17 13.12
CA ALA A 84 -13.72 -5.64 13.88
C ALA A 84 -14.16 -6.43 15.14
N ALA A 85 -15.23 -6.00 15.81
CA ALA A 85 -15.81 -6.75 16.92
C ALA A 85 -16.44 -8.08 16.47
N MET A 86 -17.07 -8.13 15.29
CA MET A 86 -17.60 -9.38 14.73
C MET A 86 -16.46 -10.36 14.40
N VAL A 87 -15.36 -9.90 13.79
CA VAL A 87 -14.18 -10.77 13.54
C VAL A 87 -13.65 -11.34 14.84
N ALA A 88 -13.49 -10.53 15.88
CA ALA A 88 -13.00 -10.99 17.18
C ALA A 88 -13.93 -12.05 17.83
N ALA A 89 -15.23 -11.96 17.58
CA ALA A 89 -16.21 -12.92 18.11
C ALA A 89 -16.31 -14.21 17.28
N GLU A 90 -16.30 -14.11 15.95
CA GLU A 90 -16.54 -15.23 15.05
C GLU A 90 -15.25 -15.99 14.66
N VAL A 91 -14.09 -15.33 14.72
CA VAL A 91 -12.78 -15.91 14.39
C VAL A 91 -11.81 -15.69 15.57
N PRO A 92 -12.00 -16.43 16.69
CA PRO A 92 -11.19 -16.23 17.89
C PRO A 92 -9.68 -16.40 17.62
N GLY A 93 -8.88 -15.53 18.20
CA GLY A 93 -7.41 -15.53 18.08
C GLY A 93 -6.88 -14.64 16.96
N VAL A 94 -7.74 -14.16 16.07
CA VAL A 94 -7.32 -13.15 15.06
C VAL A 94 -7.38 -11.76 15.70
N ASN A 95 -6.26 -11.03 15.59
CA ASN A 95 -6.10 -9.72 16.15
C ASN A 95 -6.01 -8.64 15.06
N LEU A 96 -6.46 -7.43 15.38
CA LEU A 96 -6.11 -6.26 14.57
C LEU A 96 -4.59 -6.10 14.53
N SER A 97 -4.06 -5.65 13.40
CA SER A 97 -2.64 -5.33 13.26
C SER A 97 -2.21 -4.30 14.32
N ARG A 98 -0.98 -4.40 14.80
CA ARG A 98 -0.47 -3.51 15.86
C ARG A 98 -0.43 -2.04 15.44
N ASP A 99 -0.40 -1.75 14.16
CA ASP A 99 -0.44 -0.42 13.58
C ASP A 99 -1.86 0.10 13.32
N SER A 100 -2.91 -0.63 13.77
CA SER A 100 -4.33 -0.26 13.52
C SER A 100 -4.73 1.10 14.10
N VAL A 101 -4.07 1.57 15.16
CA VAL A 101 -4.34 2.89 15.75
C VAL A 101 -4.08 4.03 14.75
N GLY A 102 -3.17 3.82 13.82
CA GLY A 102 -2.83 4.80 12.78
C GLY A 102 -3.64 4.67 11.49
N ARG A 103 -4.66 3.78 11.42
CA ARG A 103 -5.49 3.56 10.24
C ARG A 103 -6.71 4.46 10.23
N GLU A 104 -7.04 5.00 9.06
CA GLU A 104 -8.16 5.92 8.88
C GLU A 104 -9.22 5.41 7.90
N THR A 105 -8.88 4.52 6.97
CA THR A 105 -9.76 4.15 5.85
C THR A 105 -9.92 2.64 5.65
N ASP A 106 -9.13 1.81 6.33
CA ASP A 106 -9.24 0.36 6.26
C ASP A 106 -9.15 -0.31 7.64
N LEU A 107 -9.51 -1.60 7.69
CA LEU A 107 -9.15 -2.53 8.76
C LEU A 107 -7.96 -3.37 8.30
N ALA A 108 -7.08 -3.74 9.22
CA ALA A 108 -6.05 -4.72 8.98
C ALA A 108 -5.97 -5.72 10.14
N PHE A 109 -5.97 -7.00 9.81
CA PHE A 109 -5.80 -8.10 10.75
C PHE A 109 -4.46 -8.76 10.52
N ASP A 110 -3.73 -9.00 11.60
CA ASP A 110 -2.43 -9.68 11.54
C ASP A 110 -2.64 -11.16 11.24
N TYR A 111 -1.91 -11.69 10.25
CA TYR A 111 -1.89 -13.14 10.01
C TYR A 111 -0.47 -13.70 9.87
N ALA A 112 0.54 -12.85 9.64
CA ALA A 112 1.91 -13.30 9.38
C ALA A 112 3.01 -12.30 9.79
N GLU A 113 2.69 -11.23 10.54
CA GLU A 113 3.70 -10.29 11.06
C GLU A 113 4.15 -10.69 12.46
N PHE A 114 3.24 -10.78 13.40
CA PHE A 114 3.47 -11.18 14.79
C PHE A 114 2.70 -12.45 15.15
N ASP A 115 1.51 -12.62 14.58
CA ASP A 115 0.70 -13.82 14.67
C ASP A 115 0.95 -14.71 13.44
N GLN A 116 0.71 -16.02 13.57
CA GLN A 116 0.80 -16.96 12.46
C GLN A 116 -0.52 -17.70 12.35
N HIS A 117 -1.29 -17.40 11.31
CA HIS A 117 -2.58 -18.02 11.06
C HIS A 117 -2.55 -18.91 9.82
N PRO A 118 -3.19 -20.08 9.86
CA PRO A 118 -3.29 -20.96 8.70
C PRO A 118 -4.23 -20.39 7.63
N PRO A 119 -4.11 -20.84 6.38
CA PRO A 119 -4.91 -20.34 5.27
C PRO A 119 -6.42 -20.38 5.51
N GLU A 120 -6.91 -21.37 6.25
CA GLU A 120 -8.34 -21.52 6.59
C GLU A 120 -8.84 -20.33 7.44
N THR A 121 -8.06 -19.91 8.42
CA THR A 121 -8.38 -18.74 9.25
C THR A 121 -8.38 -17.46 8.40
N VAL A 122 -7.41 -17.31 7.50
CA VAL A 122 -7.37 -16.18 6.56
C VAL A 122 -8.65 -16.14 5.72
N GLN A 123 -9.08 -17.29 5.19
CA GLN A 123 -10.32 -17.39 4.40
C GLN A 123 -11.57 -17.07 5.22
N GLN A 124 -11.63 -17.46 6.49
CA GLN A 124 -12.76 -17.13 7.38
C GLN A 124 -12.87 -15.61 7.57
N VAL A 125 -11.75 -14.92 7.83
CA VAL A 125 -11.74 -13.45 7.96
C VAL A 125 -12.15 -12.79 6.64
N LEU A 126 -11.60 -13.22 5.50
CA LEU A 126 -11.97 -12.69 4.19
C LEU A 126 -13.47 -12.84 3.92
N ALA A 127 -14.02 -14.04 4.16
CA ALA A 127 -15.45 -14.32 3.96
C ALA A 127 -16.34 -13.43 4.84
N LEU A 128 -15.94 -13.20 6.10
CA LEU A 128 -16.67 -12.31 7.01
C LEU A 128 -16.64 -10.87 6.49
N LEU A 129 -15.47 -10.34 6.17
CA LEU A 129 -15.34 -8.97 5.66
C LEU A 129 -16.15 -8.76 4.38
N GLN A 130 -16.11 -9.73 3.45
CA GLN A 130 -16.88 -9.68 2.20
C GLN A 130 -18.39 -9.77 2.44
N ARG A 131 -18.84 -10.62 3.38
CA ARG A 131 -20.24 -10.70 3.81
C ARG A 131 -20.75 -9.35 4.32
N GLU A 132 -19.90 -8.59 4.99
CA GLU A 132 -20.22 -7.25 5.50
C GLU A 132 -20.06 -6.14 4.45
N GLY A 133 -19.81 -6.50 3.19
CA GLY A 133 -19.75 -5.56 2.05
C GLY A 133 -18.41 -4.87 1.89
N MET A 134 -17.36 -5.34 2.54
CA MET A 134 -16.02 -4.77 2.38
C MET A 134 -15.29 -5.34 1.16
N GLN A 135 -14.52 -4.50 0.48
CA GLN A 135 -13.47 -4.94 -0.44
C GLN A 135 -12.29 -5.46 0.37
N THR A 136 -11.74 -6.60 -0.05
CA THR A 136 -10.68 -7.28 0.70
C THR A 136 -9.43 -7.47 -0.13
N THR A 137 -8.27 -7.41 0.52
CA THR A 137 -6.98 -7.79 -0.08
C THR A 137 -6.06 -8.40 0.99
N VAL A 138 -5.10 -9.20 0.55
CA VAL A 138 -4.10 -9.81 1.43
C VAL A 138 -2.71 -9.33 1.02
N SER A 139 -2.01 -8.71 1.96
CA SER A 139 -0.60 -8.34 1.82
C SER A 139 0.31 -9.47 2.29
N SER A 140 1.61 -9.21 2.38
CA SER A 140 2.58 -10.19 2.92
C SER A 140 2.36 -10.56 4.38
N ILE A 141 1.62 -9.75 5.14
CA ILE A 141 1.51 -9.86 6.60
C ILE A 141 0.10 -9.61 7.14
N HIS A 142 -0.76 -8.90 6.41
CA HIS A 142 -2.07 -8.50 6.89
C HIS A 142 -3.19 -8.86 5.91
N ILE A 143 -4.38 -9.16 6.48
CA ILE A 143 -5.66 -9.20 5.77
C ILE A 143 -6.28 -7.82 5.89
N HIS A 144 -6.64 -7.21 4.77
CA HIS A 144 -7.23 -5.87 4.73
C HIS A 144 -8.69 -5.91 4.30
N GLY A 145 -9.50 -5.01 4.88
CA GLY A 145 -10.86 -4.72 4.45
C GLY A 145 -11.14 -3.23 4.45
N CYS A 146 -11.79 -2.72 3.41
CA CYS A 146 -12.18 -1.31 3.31
C CYS A 146 -13.55 -1.15 2.66
N PHE A 147 -14.17 0.01 2.85
CA PHE A 147 -15.35 0.44 2.12
C PHE A 147 -14.94 1.42 1.02
N GLY A 148 -15.08 1.00 -0.22
CA GLY A 148 -14.67 1.73 -1.42
C GLY A 148 -13.88 0.84 -2.37
N ASP A 149 -13.73 1.27 -3.60
CA ASP A 149 -12.95 0.55 -4.61
C ASP A 149 -11.48 0.98 -4.56
N PHE A 150 -10.82 0.69 -3.43
CA PHE A 150 -9.43 1.03 -3.23
C PHE A 150 -8.53 -0.16 -3.50
N ASN A 151 -7.56 0.06 -4.35
CA ASN A 151 -6.40 -0.81 -4.55
C ASN A 151 -5.20 0.04 -4.99
N LYS A 152 -4.03 -0.55 -5.05
CA LYS A 152 -2.80 0.19 -5.39
C LYS A 152 -2.86 0.83 -6.77
N TRP A 153 -3.51 0.19 -7.76
CA TRP A 153 -3.68 0.74 -9.11
C TRP A 153 -4.56 1.99 -9.12
N GLN A 154 -5.71 1.94 -8.46
CA GLN A 154 -6.60 3.10 -8.33
C GLN A 154 -5.90 4.24 -7.58
N GLY A 155 -5.19 3.91 -6.50
CA GLY A 155 -4.38 4.87 -5.73
C GLY A 155 -3.28 5.53 -6.56
N ALA A 156 -2.59 4.76 -7.42
CA ALA A 156 -1.56 5.28 -8.31
C ALA A 156 -2.14 6.27 -9.34
N ASN A 157 -3.23 5.88 -10.02
CA ASN A 157 -3.89 6.76 -10.98
C ASN A 157 -4.39 8.05 -10.33
N TRP A 158 -5.02 7.91 -9.16
CA TRP A 158 -5.53 9.05 -8.42
C TRP A 158 -4.41 10.02 -8.03
N ILE A 159 -3.33 9.55 -7.40
CA ILE A 159 -2.29 10.44 -6.92
C ILE A 159 -1.48 11.09 -8.06
N VAL A 160 -1.26 10.39 -9.16
CA VAL A 160 -0.59 10.96 -10.34
C VAL A 160 -1.44 12.06 -10.95
N ARG A 161 -2.77 11.89 -11.01
CA ARG A 161 -3.69 12.94 -11.47
C ARG A 161 -3.71 14.14 -10.53
N GLU A 162 -3.79 13.91 -9.23
CA GLU A 162 -3.83 14.95 -8.20
C GLU A 162 -2.57 15.80 -8.14
N LEU A 163 -1.39 15.17 -8.30
CA LEU A 163 -0.10 15.85 -8.17
C LEU A 163 0.39 16.46 -9.47
N LEU A 164 0.16 15.78 -10.58
CA LEU A 164 0.83 16.09 -11.85
C LEU A 164 -0.16 16.53 -12.93
N GLY A 165 -1.48 16.38 -12.68
CA GLY A 165 -2.50 16.61 -13.70
C GLY A 165 -2.39 15.65 -14.89
N ARG A 166 -1.74 14.47 -14.70
CA ARG A 166 -1.42 13.50 -15.75
C ARG A 166 -2.32 12.26 -15.61
N ASP A 167 -2.51 11.56 -16.70
CA ASP A 167 -3.21 10.28 -16.74
C ASP A 167 -2.18 9.14 -16.82
N LEU A 168 -1.98 8.47 -15.69
CA LEU A 168 -1.02 7.37 -15.58
C LEU A 168 -1.29 6.26 -16.60
N ALA A 169 -2.55 5.95 -16.87
CA ALA A 169 -2.92 4.89 -17.80
C ALA A 169 -2.48 5.18 -19.25
N GLN A 170 -2.26 6.44 -19.61
CA GLN A 170 -1.78 6.85 -20.95
C GLN A 170 -0.25 6.93 -21.03
N GLU A 171 0.48 6.70 -19.95
CA GLU A 171 1.91 6.92 -19.84
C GLU A 171 2.66 5.75 -19.20
N LEU A 172 2.09 4.54 -19.20
CA LEU A 172 2.65 3.36 -18.52
C LEU A 172 4.05 2.98 -19.00
N ASP A 173 4.41 3.32 -20.23
CA ASP A 173 5.74 3.15 -20.79
C ASP A 173 6.82 4.02 -20.13
N ARG A 174 6.43 5.03 -19.36
CA ARG A 174 7.30 5.97 -18.64
C ARG A 174 7.39 5.68 -17.15
N TRP A 175 6.73 4.64 -16.68
CA TRP A 175 6.65 4.29 -15.25
C TRP A 175 7.11 2.86 -15.01
N VAL A 176 7.85 2.68 -13.93
CA VAL A 176 8.22 1.36 -13.42
C VAL A 176 7.49 1.13 -12.10
N PHE A 177 6.87 -0.02 -11.96
CA PHE A 177 6.30 -0.46 -10.69
C PHE A 177 7.16 -1.57 -10.08
N VAL A 178 7.43 -1.48 -8.78
CA VAL A 178 8.17 -2.51 -8.02
C VAL A 178 7.29 -2.99 -6.87
N GLY A 179 7.05 -4.30 -6.80
CA GLY A 179 6.20 -4.90 -5.77
C GLY A 179 6.71 -6.25 -5.26
N ASP A 180 6.08 -6.81 -4.23
CA ASP A 180 6.55 -8.03 -3.57
C ASP A 180 5.46 -8.97 -3.07
N SER A 181 4.18 -8.64 -3.22
CA SER A 181 3.11 -9.38 -2.54
C SER A 181 1.77 -9.39 -3.29
N GLY A 182 0.77 -10.09 -2.73
CA GLY A 182 -0.52 -10.32 -3.37
C GLY A 182 -1.31 -9.04 -3.69
N ASN A 183 -1.21 -8.00 -2.86
CA ASN A 183 -1.89 -6.73 -3.10
C ASN A 183 -1.24 -5.88 -4.21
N ASP A 184 -0.11 -6.35 -4.79
CA ASP A 184 0.54 -5.73 -5.94
C ASP A 184 -0.02 -6.22 -7.29
N GLN A 185 -0.85 -7.27 -7.28
CA GLN A 185 -1.37 -7.91 -8.48
C GLN A 185 -2.06 -6.93 -9.45
N ALA A 186 -2.84 -5.99 -8.93
CA ALA A 186 -3.48 -4.97 -9.76
C ALA A 186 -2.47 -4.08 -10.49
N MET A 187 -1.31 -3.84 -9.90
CA MET A 187 -0.21 -3.10 -10.53
C MET A 187 0.49 -3.95 -11.59
N PHE A 188 0.78 -5.23 -11.29
CA PHE A 188 1.39 -6.15 -12.26
C PHE A 188 0.51 -6.35 -13.51
N GLN A 189 -0.80 -6.30 -13.35
CA GLN A 189 -1.75 -6.41 -14.46
C GLN A 189 -1.64 -5.26 -15.46
N HIS A 190 -1.38 -4.05 -14.97
CA HIS A 190 -1.45 -2.84 -15.79
C HIS A 190 -0.08 -2.33 -16.26
N PHE A 191 0.96 -2.44 -15.42
CA PHE A 191 2.26 -1.89 -15.72
C PHE A 191 3.06 -2.75 -16.71
N THR A 192 3.46 -2.17 -17.83
CA THR A 192 4.34 -2.81 -18.82
C THR A 192 5.75 -3.02 -18.27
N HIS A 193 6.20 -2.14 -17.37
CA HIS A 193 7.47 -2.26 -16.68
C HIS A 193 7.20 -2.57 -15.20
N SER A 194 6.71 -3.78 -14.93
CA SER A 194 6.48 -4.26 -13.56
C SER A 194 7.58 -5.22 -13.11
N VAL A 195 8.08 -5.00 -11.92
CA VAL A 195 9.16 -5.79 -11.32
C VAL A 195 8.72 -6.37 -9.98
N GLY A 196 8.82 -7.68 -9.82
CA GLY A 196 8.74 -8.33 -8.53
C GLY A 196 10.12 -8.39 -7.89
N VAL A 197 10.29 -7.99 -6.62
CA VAL A 197 11.52 -8.32 -5.92
C VAL A 197 11.51 -9.80 -5.52
N ALA A 198 12.70 -10.45 -5.38
CA ALA A 198 12.82 -11.92 -5.33
C ALA A 198 11.86 -12.62 -4.34
N ASN A 199 11.51 -11.98 -3.22
CA ASN A 199 10.54 -12.57 -2.27
C ASN A 199 9.10 -12.64 -2.78
N ILE A 200 8.79 -12.11 -3.99
CA ILE A 200 7.49 -12.33 -4.66
C ILE A 200 7.24 -13.83 -4.93
N ALA A 201 8.30 -14.64 -5.04
CA ALA A 201 8.21 -16.07 -5.36
C ALA A 201 7.22 -16.83 -4.49
N ARG A 202 7.08 -16.48 -3.21
CA ARG A 202 6.14 -17.12 -2.26
C ARG A 202 4.67 -16.82 -2.58
N PHE A 203 4.38 -15.75 -3.35
CA PHE A 203 3.02 -15.36 -3.74
C PHE A 203 2.65 -15.82 -5.14
N VAL A 204 3.61 -16.20 -5.98
CA VAL A 204 3.40 -16.64 -7.37
C VAL A 204 2.25 -17.66 -7.52
N PRO A 205 2.11 -18.69 -6.66
CA PRO A 205 1.01 -19.64 -6.78
C PRO A 205 -0.40 -19.03 -6.60
N GLN A 206 -0.50 -17.83 -6.02
CA GLN A 206 -1.75 -17.15 -5.71
C GLN A 206 -2.03 -15.97 -6.67
N LEU A 207 -1.03 -15.59 -7.48
CA LEU A 207 -1.14 -14.47 -8.41
C LEU A 207 -1.71 -14.90 -9.75
N THR A 208 -2.72 -14.17 -10.23
CA THR A 208 -3.25 -14.31 -11.60
C THR A 208 -2.42 -13.49 -12.60
N HIS A 209 -1.87 -12.36 -12.14
CA HIS A 209 -1.01 -11.49 -12.94
C HIS A 209 0.37 -11.42 -12.31
N LEU A 210 1.39 -11.86 -13.06
CA LEU A 210 2.78 -11.88 -12.62
C LEU A 210 3.51 -10.61 -13.05
N PRO A 211 4.57 -10.17 -12.33
CA PRO A 211 5.43 -9.13 -12.80
C PRO A 211 6.19 -9.56 -14.08
N TRP A 212 6.51 -8.61 -14.94
CA TRP A 212 7.29 -8.87 -16.15
C TRP A 212 8.76 -9.24 -15.86
N TYR A 213 9.31 -8.71 -14.78
CA TYR A 213 10.69 -8.93 -14.36
C TYR A 213 10.74 -9.31 -12.88
N VAL A 214 11.79 -10.05 -12.49
CA VAL A 214 12.06 -10.39 -11.08
C VAL A 214 13.54 -10.13 -10.79
N THR A 215 13.82 -9.44 -9.67
CA THR A 215 15.19 -9.17 -9.23
C THR A 215 15.85 -10.39 -8.60
N GLN A 216 17.19 -10.38 -8.48
CA GLN A 216 17.94 -11.40 -7.73
C GLN A 216 17.82 -11.17 -6.21
N GLY A 217 17.82 -9.92 -5.78
CA GLY A 217 17.72 -9.53 -4.38
C GLY A 217 16.28 -9.44 -3.90
N GLU A 218 16.12 -9.67 -2.60
CA GLU A 218 14.84 -9.53 -1.91
C GLU A 218 14.66 -8.11 -1.37
N ARG A 219 13.41 -7.70 -1.17
CA ARG A 219 13.05 -6.48 -0.43
C ARG A 219 13.83 -5.25 -0.94
N GLY A 220 14.44 -4.49 -0.03
CA GLY A 220 15.20 -3.28 -0.37
C GLY A 220 16.46 -3.52 -1.19
N ALA A 221 17.03 -4.73 -1.22
CA ALA A 221 18.14 -5.07 -2.11
C ALA A 221 17.65 -5.20 -3.55
N GLY A 222 16.53 -5.91 -3.77
CA GLY A 222 15.89 -5.99 -5.09
C GLY A 222 15.44 -4.62 -5.60
N PHE A 223 14.89 -3.76 -4.74
CA PHE A 223 14.57 -2.39 -5.13
C PHE A 223 15.81 -1.60 -5.57
N ALA A 224 16.96 -1.79 -4.90
CA ALA A 224 18.20 -1.13 -5.30
C ALA A 224 18.73 -1.63 -6.66
N GLU A 225 18.55 -2.91 -7.00
CA GLU A 225 18.85 -3.43 -8.35
C GLU A 225 18.03 -2.70 -9.42
N VAL A 226 16.73 -2.51 -9.19
CA VAL A 226 15.86 -1.77 -10.13
C VAL A 226 16.34 -0.33 -10.29
N ALA A 227 16.64 0.35 -9.18
CA ALA A 227 17.11 1.73 -9.20
C ALA A 227 18.44 1.91 -9.94
N MET A 228 19.32 0.88 -9.96
CA MET A 228 20.57 0.91 -10.73
C MET A 228 20.35 0.60 -12.21
N ALA A 229 19.23 -0.02 -12.58
CA ALA A 229 18.93 -0.39 -13.97
C ALA A 229 18.15 0.70 -14.72
N ILE A 230 17.61 1.69 -14.01
CA ILE A 230 16.90 2.85 -14.57
C ILE A 230 17.86 4.02 -14.76
#